data_875e71034fbb7fb3563b6090622e9b4d
#
_entry.id   875e71034fbb7fb3563b6090622e9b4d
#
_cell.length_a   1.000
_cell.length_b   1.000
_cell.length_c   1.000
_cell.angle_alpha   90.00
_cell.angle_beta   90.00
_cell.angle_gamma   90.00
#
_symmetry.space_group_name_H-M   'P 1'
#
loop_
_entity.id
_entity.type
_entity.pdbx_description
1 polymer ?
#
loop_
_entity_poly.entity_id
_entity_poly.type
_entity_poly.pdbx_seq_one_letter_code
_entity_poly.pdbx_strand_id
1 'polypeptide(L)'
;MRALLALEDGRIFEGESFGATGTRVGEVCFNTSMTGYQEVLTDPSYRGQIVAMTYPLIGNYGTNATDQESTQPHVRGFIIEELSKIPSNWRAEESLDDYLRRWEIPGAQGIDTRALTRHLRTRGAMKACLTTEITSPDEAVQRASAGEGVIGMDYVREVTTPNIFQWDPDDQLSRKWSLQSGDQVLPPIRHRIVAFDYGMKRNILRSLRQRGFGVTVVPATTTAAEVLALNPDGVFLSNGPGDPKALPYAHETVRGLMGRKPIFGICLGHQVLGFAFGGRTFKLKFGHRGGNQPVKDLRSGKVAITAQNHGFAVDPDSLPKEVEVTHVNLNDGTVEGMRHKELPIFSVQYHPEAAPGPHDASYFFEQFAELIANSS
;
A
#
# COMPACT_ATOMS: atom_id res chain seq x y z
N MET A 1 -9.77 -22.65 -18.69
CA MET A 1 -9.39 -21.86 -19.92
C MET A 1 -7.92 -21.51 -19.81
N ARG A 2 -7.17 -21.47 -20.92
CA ARG A 2 -5.75 -21.07 -20.91
C ARG A 2 -5.59 -19.61 -20.51
N ALA A 3 -4.57 -19.30 -19.72
CA ALA A 3 -4.13 -17.95 -19.38
C ALA A 3 -2.64 -17.78 -19.73
N LEU A 4 -2.28 -16.61 -20.24
CA LEU A 4 -0.90 -16.24 -20.53
C LEU A 4 -0.49 -15.03 -19.71
N LEU A 5 0.68 -15.11 -19.06
CA LEU A 5 1.41 -13.96 -18.57
C LEU A 5 2.63 -13.75 -19.44
N ALA A 6 2.63 -12.72 -20.26
CA ALA A 6 3.76 -12.34 -21.10
C ALA A 6 4.47 -11.12 -20.52
N LEU A 7 5.78 -11.19 -20.37
CA LEU A 7 6.63 -10.09 -19.86
C LEU A 7 7.20 -9.30 -21.04
N GLU A 8 7.48 -8.02 -20.85
CA GLU A 8 8.03 -7.14 -21.89
C GLU A 8 9.40 -7.59 -22.45
N ASP A 9 10.14 -8.41 -21.70
CA ASP A 9 11.42 -8.98 -22.13
C ASP A 9 11.28 -10.27 -22.95
N GLY A 10 10.06 -10.68 -23.28
CA GLY A 10 9.74 -11.85 -24.10
C GLY A 10 9.52 -13.13 -23.30
N ARG A 11 9.69 -13.14 -21.97
CA ARG A 11 9.42 -14.33 -21.16
C ARG A 11 7.91 -14.52 -20.99
N ILE A 12 7.48 -15.78 -21.10
CA ILE A 12 6.08 -16.17 -21.05
C ILE A 12 5.89 -17.25 -19.97
N PHE A 13 4.79 -17.14 -19.24
CA PHE A 13 4.29 -18.13 -18.34
C PHE A 13 2.87 -18.52 -18.75
N GLU A 14 2.61 -19.81 -18.81
CA GLU A 14 1.31 -20.37 -19.13
C GLU A 14 0.66 -20.98 -17.91
N GLY A 15 -0.65 -20.83 -17.81
CA GLY A 15 -1.44 -21.40 -16.75
C GLY A 15 -2.91 -21.51 -17.13
N GLU A 16 -3.76 -21.65 -16.13
CA GLU A 16 -5.20 -21.71 -16.25
C GLU A 16 -5.85 -20.42 -15.71
N SER A 17 -6.89 -19.95 -16.39
CA SER A 17 -7.63 -18.77 -15.95
C SER A 17 -8.55 -19.09 -14.77
N PHE A 18 -8.66 -18.12 -13.87
CA PHE A 18 -9.73 -18.02 -12.87
C PHE A 18 -10.15 -16.54 -12.75
N GLY A 19 -11.23 -16.24 -12.04
CA GLY A 19 -11.80 -14.90 -12.03
C GLY A 19 -12.42 -14.54 -13.37
N ALA A 20 -12.27 -13.29 -13.78
CA ALA A 20 -12.82 -12.81 -15.06
C ALA A 20 -11.96 -13.21 -16.26
N THR A 21 -12.59 -13.25 -17.43
CA THR A 21 -11.88 -13.27 -18.72
C THR A 21 -11.45 -11.86 -19.09
N GLY A 22 -10.42 -11.74 -19.92
CA GLY A 22 -9.98 -10.44 -20.42
C GLY A 22 -8.48 -10.33 -20.59
N THR A 23 -8.06 -9.13 -20.98
CA THR A 23 -6.66 -8.76 -21.15
C THR A 23 -6.36 -7.53 -20.32
N ARG A 24 -5.32 -7.59 -19.51
CA ARG A 24 -4.84 -6.46 -18.68
C ARG A 24 -3.33 -6.29 -18.83
N VAL A 25 -2.90 -5.04 -18.86
CA VAL A 25 -1.48 -4.68 -18.91
C VAL A 25 -1.14 -3.88 -17.63
N GLY A 26 0.04 -4.12 -17.07
CA GLY A 26 0.51 -3.41 -15.88
C GLY A 26 1.92 -3.85 -15.49
N GLU A 27 2.52 -3.19 -14.49
CA GLU A 27 3.78 -3.65 -13.93
C GLU A 27 3.54 -4.92 -13.10
N VAL A 28 4.22 -6.02 -13.43
CA VAL A 28 4.15 -7.23 -12.62
C VAL A 28 5.07 -7.13 -11.41
N CYS A 29 4.53 -7.44 -10.24
CA CYS A 29 5.27 -7.54 -9.00
C CYS A 29 4.89 -8.81 -8.23
N PHE A 30 5.68 -9.16 -7.22
CA PHE A 30 5.39 -10.32 -6.35
C PHE A 30 5.24 -9.87 -4.90
N ASN A 31 4.37 -10.56 -4.16
CA ASN A 31 4.18 -10.37 -2.73
C ASN A 31 4.52 -11.67 -1.99
N THR A 32 5.31 -11.56 -0.91
CA THR A 32 5.81 -12.69 -0.12
C THR A 32 4.98 -13.00 1.13
N SER A 33 3.84 -12.35 1.31
CA SER A 33 2.93 -12.64 2.42
C SER A 33 2.35 -14.04 2.31
N MET A 34 2.27 -14.75 3.43
CA MET A 34 1.71 -16.11 3.49
C MET A 34 0.18 -16.11 3.57
N THR A 35 -0.42 -14.97 3.91
CA THR A 35 -1.86 -14.75 4.12
C THR A 35 -2.20 -13.31 3.78
N GLY A 36 -3.49 -12.95 3.76
CA GLY A 36 -3.93 -11.58 3.51
C GLY A 36 -4.08 -11.25 2.03
N TYR A 37 -4.42 -12.22 1.20
CA TYR A 37 -4.58 -11.97 -0.24
C TYR A 37 -5.73 -11.01 -0.56
N GLN A 38 -6.80 -10.95 0.26
CA GLN A 38 -7.90 -10.01 0.05
C GLN A 38 -7.46 -8.58 0.38
N GLU A 39 -6.69 -8.40 1.45
CA GLU A 39 -6.08 -7.12 1.81
C GLU A 39 -5.12 -6.65 0.71
N VAL A 40 -4.30 -7.56 0.15
CA VAL A 40 -3.44 -7.27 -1.01
C VAL A 40 -4.26 -6.83 -2.22
N LEU A 41 -5.34 -7.53 -2.56
CA LEU A 41 -6.21 -7.20 -3.68
C LEU A 41 -6.86 -5.82 -3.52
N THR A 42 -7.23 -5.44 -2.30
CA THR A 42 -7.98 -4.22 -1.98
C THR A 42 -7.10 -3.05 -1.51
N ASP A 43 -5.78 -3.24 -1.41
CA ASP A 43 -4.83 -2.16 -1.14
C ASP A 43 -4.69 -1.26 -2.39
N PRO A 44 -5.10 0.03 -2.32
CA PRO A 44 -5.00 0.95 -3.45
C PRO A 44 -3.58 1.13 -3.98
N SER A 45 -2.55 0.87 -3.15
CA SER A 45 -1.14 0.95 -3.56
C SER A 45 -0.76 0.01 -4.71
N TYR A 46 -1.59 -1.01 -5.00
CA TYR A 46 -1.40 -1.89 -6.16
C TYR A 46 -2.04 -1.39 -7.45
N ARG A 47 -2.63 -0.19 -7.47
CA ARG A 47 -3.19 0.37 -8.72
C ARG A 47 -2.14 0.40 -9.82
N GLY A 48 -2.51 -0.13 -11.01
CA GLY A 48 -1.59 -0.25 -12.16
C GLY A 48 -0.73 -1.52 -12.17
N GLN A 49 -0.83 -2.40 -11.17
CA GLN A 49 0.05 -3.58 -11.03
C GLN A 49 -0.70 -4.90 -11.21
N ILE A 50 0.00 -5.90 -11.75
CA ILE A 50 -0.37 -7.32 -11.76
C ILE A 50 0.40 -7.99 -10.62
N VAL A 51 -0.31 -8.59 -9.67
CA VAL A 51 0.30 -9.09 -8.43
C VAL A 51 0.42 -10.62 -8.45
N ALA A 52 1.63 -11.12 -8.23
CA ALA A 52 1.89 -12.55 -8.04
C ALA A 52 2.09 -12.86 -6.55
N MET A 53 1.29 -13.79 -6.00
CA MET A 53 1.52 -14.30 -4.65
C MET A 53 2.56 -15.41 -4.70
N THR A 54 3.56 -15.36 -3.80
CA THR A 54 4.59 -16.40 -3.73
C THR A 54 4.18 -17.58 -2.88
N TYR A 55 3.16 -17.42 -2.03
CA TYR A 55 2.59 -18.54 -1.28
C TYR A 55 1.78 -19.44 -2.21
N PRO A 56 2.01 -20.78 -2.17
CA PRO A 56 1.48 -21.67 -3.21
C PRO A 56 -0.05 -21.74 -3.26
N LEU A 57 -0.72 -21.94 -2.13
CA LEU A 57 -2.17 -22.13 -2.05
C LEU A 57 -2.87 -20.84 -1.63
N ILE A 58 -3.68 -20.28 -2.53
CA ILE A 58 -4.42 -19.04 -2.33
C ILE A 58 -5.94 -19.28 -2.47
N GLY A 59 -6.76 -18.48 -1.79
CA GLY A 59 -8.22 -18.60 -1.81
C GLY A 59 -8.80 -19.54 -0.73
N ASN A 60 -7.95 -20.12 0.10
CA ASN A 60 -8.32 -21.15 1.09
C ASN A 60 -9.25 -20.65 2.22
N TYR A 61 -9.37 -19.36 2.46
CA TYR A 61 -10.29 -18.79 3.46
C TYR A 61 -11.36 -17.87 2.87
N GLY A 62 -11.51 -17.83 1.53
CA GLY A 62 -12.52 -17.02 0.85
C GLY A 62 -12.28 -15.52 0.95
N THR A 63 -13.33 -14.75 0.73
CA THR A 63 -13.35 -13.28 0.90
C THR A 63 -14.54 -12.87 1.75
N ASN A 64 -14.49 -11.67 2.37
CA ASN A 64 -15.56 -11.13 3.19
C ASN A 64 -15.51 -9.59 3.20
N ALA A 65 -16.59 -8.95 3.66
CA ALA A 65 -16.71 -7.49 3.67
C ALA A 65 -15.79 -6.79 4.68
N THR A 66 -15.30 -7.50 5.71
CA THR A 66 -14.56 -6.89 6.83
C THR A 66 -13.07 -6.75 6.55
N ASP A 67 -12.48 -7.69 5.79
CA ASP A 67 -11.04 -7.75 5.53
C ASP A 67 -10.60 -6.88 4.33
N GLN A 68 -11.52 -6.08 3.79
CA GLN A 68 -11.22 -5.13 2.73
C GLN A 68 -10.47 -3.91 3.25
N GLU A 69 -9.39 -3.52 2.57
CA GLU A 69 -8.62 -2.32 2.86
C GLU A 69 -9.14 -1.06 2.12
N SER A 70 -10.04 -1.24 1.16
CA SER A 70 -10.77 -0.18 0.47
C SER A 70 -12.12 -0.67 -0.04
N THR A 71 -12.84 0.12 -0.82
CA THR A 71 -14.19 -0.23 -1.32
C THR A 71 -14.18 -1.25 -2.46
N GLN A 72 -13.02 -1.48 -3.09
CA GLN A 72 -12.88 -2.35 -4.26
C GLN A 72 -11.43 -2.87 -4.39
N PRO A 73 -11.19 -3.94 -5.14
CA PRO A 73 -9.83 -4.34 -5.50
C PRO A 73 -9.21 -3.35 -6.51
N HIS A 74 -7.89 -3.21 -6.47
CA HIS A 74 -7.15 -2.26 -7.29
C HIS A 74 -6.13 -2.88 -8.23
N VAL A 75 -5.84 -4.17 -8.08
CA VAL A 75 -4.91 -4.89 -8.94
C VAL A 75 -5.43 -4.97 -10.38
N ARG A 76 -4.52 -4.94 -11.35
CA ARG A 76 -4.85 -5.18 -12.77
C ARG A 76 -5.06 -6.65 -13.08
N GLY A 77 -4.45 -7.54 -12.31
CA GLY A 77 -4.56 -8.98 -12.45
C GLY A 77 -3.92 -9.70 -11.28
N PHE A 78 -4.23 -10.98 -11.11
CA PHE A 78 -3.79 -11.76 -9.96
C PHE A 78 -3.19 -13.10 -10.38
N ILE A 79 -2.00 -13.43 -9.89
CA ILE A 79 -1.23 -14.62 -10.30
C ILE A 79 -0.91 -15.46 -9.09
N ILE A 80 -1.20 -16.76 -9.19
CA ILE A 80 -0.99 -17.72 -8.13
C ILE A 80 -0.50 -19.06 -8.69
N GLU A 81 0.05 -19.90 -7.84
CA GLU A 81 0.39 -21.27 -8.20
C GLU A 81 -0.86 -22.16 -8.16
N GLU A 82 -1.60 -22.17 -7.06
CA GLU A 82 -2.78 -23.03 -6.87
C GLU A 82 -3.95 -22.24 -6.24
N LEU A 83 -5.13 -22.32 -6.86
CA LEU A 83 -6.38 -21.82 -6.31
C LEU A 83 -7.05 -22.89 -5.44
N SER A 84 -7.34 -22.56 -4.20
CA SER A 84 -8.16 -23.41 -3.34
C SER A 84 -9.57 -23.55 -3.90
N LYS A 85 -9.99 -24.78 -4.14
CA LYS A 85 -11.34 -25.07 -4.69
C LYS A 85 -12.45 -24.85 -3.66
N ILE A 86 -12.12 -24.94 -2.38
CA ILE A 86 -13.09 -24.87 -1.29
C ILE A 86 -12.56 -23.88 -0.25
N PRO A 87 -13.20 -22.73 -0.07
CA PRO A 87 -12.88 -21.84 1.04
C PRO A 87 -13.32 -22.47 2.36
N SER A 88 -12.41 -22.58 3.32
CA SER A 88 -12.64 -23.22 4.61
C SER A 88 -12.42 -22.23 5.75
N ASN A 89 -13.33 -21.28 5.88
CA ASN A 89 -13.31 -20.29 6.95
C ASN A 89 -14.76 -19.87 7.27
N TRP A 90 -15.09 -19.77 8.55
CA TRP A 90 -16.43 -19.37 9.00
C TRP A 90 -16.80 -17.93 8.61
N ARG A 91 -15.81 -17.08 8.29
CA ARG A 91 -15.99 -15.70 7.80
C ARG A 91 -16.11 -15.59 6.28
N ALA A 92 -15.94 -16.71 5.55
CA ALA A 92 -16.01 -16.69 4.10
C ALA A 92 -17.44 -16.39 3.63
N GLU A 93 -17.61 -15.36 2.84
CA GLU A 93 -18.87 -14.96 2.21
C GLU A 93 -18.89 -15.36 0.74
N GLU A 94 -17.71 -15.41 0.09
CA GLU A 94 -17.56 -15.64 -1.33
C GLU A 94 -16.21 -16.35 -1.61
N SER A 95 -16.13 -17.15 -2.68
CA SER A 95 -14.86 -17.71 -3.14
C SER A 95 -13.99 -16.62 -3.78
N LEU A 96 -12.67 -16.80 -3.80
CA LEU A 96 -11.76 -15.87 -4.47
C LEU A 96 -12.03 -15.79 -5.99
N ASP A 97 -12.40 -16.92 -6.62
CA ASP A 97 -12.74 -16.97 -8.05
C ASP A 97 -13.97 -16.10 -8.36
N ASP A 98 -15.06 -16.26 -7.58
CA ASP A 98 -16.28 -15.48 -7.75
C ASP A 98 -16.03 -14.00 -7.43
N TYR A 99 -15.25 -13.70 -6.39
CA TYR A 99 -14.86 -12.34 -6.04
C TYR A 99 -14.16 -11.64 -7.20
N LEU A 100 -13.13 -12.24 -7.79
CA LEU A 100 -12.40 -11.66 -8.91
C LEU A 100 -13.28 -11.55 -10.17
N ARG A 101 -14.17 -12.53 -10.40
CA ARG A 101 -15.13 -12.48 -11.52
C ARG A 101 -16.10 -11.31 -11.39
N ARG A 102 -16.63 -11.09 -10.19
CA ARG A 102 -17.54 -9.98 -9.89
C ARG A 102 -16.89 -8.61 -10.10
N TRP A 103 -15.58 -8.51 -9.82
CA TRP A 103 -14.82 -7.28 -9.99
C TRP A 103 -14.11 -7.18 -11.36
N GLU A 104 -14.40 -8.08 -12.29
CA GLU A 104 -13.83 -8.09 -13.65
C GLU A 104 -12.29 -8.13 -13.67
N ILE A 105 -11.69 -8.84 -12.71
CA ILE A 105 -10.25 -9.00 -12.60
C ILE A 105 -9.83 -10.38 -13.12
N PRO A 106 -8.96 -10.46 -14.15
CA PRO A 106 -8.43 -11.73 -14.60
C PRO A 106 -7.40 -12.28 -13.62
N GLY A 107 -7.48 -13.60 -13.39
CA GLY A 107 -6.52 -14.36 -12.63
C GLY A 107 -5.89 -15.47 -13.45
N ALA A 108 -4.66 -15.87 -13.10
CA ALA A 108 -3.99 -17.05 -13.62
C ALA A 108 -3.45 -17.92 -12.49
N GLN A 109 -3.77 -19.20 -12.53
CA GLN A 109 -3.22 -20.25 -11.66
C GLN A 109 -2.37 -21.24 -12.46
N GLY A 110 -1.62 -22.10 -11.76
CA GLY A 110 -0.69 -23.04 -12.40
C GLY A 110 0.58 -22.38 -12.94
N ILE A 111 0.79 -21.11 -12.57
CA ILE A 111 2.00 -20.36 -12.92
C ILE A 111 3.13 -20.76 -11.94
N ASP A 112 4.32 -21.04 -12.47
CA ASP A 112 5.52 -21.17 -11.63
C ASP A 112 5.89 -19.79 -11.04
N THR A 113 5.22 -19.46 -9.91
CA THR A 113 5.41 -18.19 -9.20
C THR A 113 6.83 -18.07 -8.63
N ARG A 114 7.51 -19.17 -8.37
CA ARG A 114 8.91 -19.17 -7.95
C ARG A 114 9.83 -18.76 -9.10
N ALA A 115 9.65 -19.32 -10.30
CA ALA A 115 10.43 -18.91 -11.48
C ALA A 115 10.17 -17.46 -11.85
N LEU A 116 8.91 -16.99 -11.79
CA LEU A 116 8.54 -15.59 -12.00
C LEU A 116 9.23 -14.67 -10.99
N THR A 117 9.15 -15.00 -9.69
CA THR A 117 9.79 -14.21 -8.62
C THR A 117 11.30 -14.13 -8.81
N ARG A 118 11.97 -15.23 -9.13
CA ARG A 118 13.42 -15.24 -9.40
C ARG A 118 13.78 -14.37 -10.61
N HIS A 119 12.94 -14.40 -11.64
CA HIS A 119 13.12 -13.58 -12.84
C HIS A 119 13.03 -12.08 -12.49
N LEU A 120 11.96 -11.66 -11.79
CA LEU A 120 11.77 -10.28 -11.37
C LEU A 120 12.87 -9.80 -10.41
N ARG A 121 13.33 -10.63 -9.48
CA ARG A 121 14.47 -10.28 -8.61
C ARG A 121 15.75 -10.04 -9.40
N THR A 122 15.96 -10.80 -10.47
CA THR A 122 17.18 -10.73 -11.28
C THR A 122 17.13 -9.59 -12.31
N ARG A 123 15.98 -9.41 -12.97
CA ARG A 123 15.81 -8.43 -14.08
C ARG A 123 15.20 -7.11 -13.64
N GLY A 124 14.42 -7.11 -12.56
CA GLY A 124 13.63 -5.98 -12.08
C GLY A 124 12.13 -6.22 -12.27
N ALA A 125 11.33 -5.43 -11.58
CA ALA A 125 9.90 -5.31 -11.88
C ALA A 125 9.75 -4.74 -13.29
N MET A 126 8.82 -5.30 -14.07
CA MET A 126 8.67 -4.98 -15.48
C MET A 126 7.22 -5.02 -15.92
N LYS A 127 6.94 -4.49 -17.10
CA LYS A 127 5.60 -4.52 -17.67
C LYS A 127 5.24 -5.94 -18.11
N ALA A 128 3.97 -6.29 -17.96
CA ALA A 128 3.43 -7.57 -18.35
C ALA A 128 2.03 -7.43 -18.92
N CYS A 129 1.65 -8.40 -19.73
CA CYS A 129 0.29 -8.62 -20.23
C CYS A 129 -0.23 -9.93 -19.64
N LEU A 130 -1.30 -9.86 -18.85
CA LEU A 130 -2.07 -11.04 -18.42
C LEU A 130 -3.30 -11.13 -19.32
N THR A 131 -3.47 -12.28 -19.98
CA THR A 131 -4.58 -12.46 -20.92
C THR A 131 -5.14 -13.87 -20.92
N THR A 132 -6.46 -13.98 -21.08
CA THR A 132 -7.22 -15.21 -21.30
C THR A 132 -7.79 -15.28 -22.72
N GLU A 133 -7.57 -14.26 -23.54
CA GLU A 133 -8.16 -14.08 -24.86
C GLU A 133 -7.14 -14.18 -25.99
N ILE A 134 -5.94 -13.61 -25.78
CA ILE A 134 -4.88 -13.62 -26.77
C ILE A 134 -4.20 -15.00 -26.77
N THR A 135 -4.21 -15.64 -27.92
CA THR A 135 -3.60 -16.97 -28.10
C THR A 135 -2.17 -16.91 -28.61
N SER A 136 -1.78 -15.78 -29.24
CA SER A 136 -0.43 -15.55 -29.74
C SER A 136 0.48 -15.00 -28.64
N PRO A 137 1.53 -15.73 -28.24
CA PRO A 137 2.50 -15.24 -27.26
C PRO A 137 3.19 -13.94 -27.69
N ASP A 138 3.52 -13.81 -28.98
CA ASP A 138 4.19 -12.61 -29.52
C ASP A 138 3.31 -11.37 -29.41
N GLU A 139 2.00 -11.50 -29.69
CA GLU A 139 1.04 -10.41 -29.50
C GLU A 139 0.96 -10.00 -28.03
N ALA A 140 0.93 -10.96 -27.11
CA ALA A 140 0.89 -10.66 -25.66
C ALA A 140 2.15 -9.93 -25.21
N VAL A 141 3.34 -10.31 -25.72
CA VAL A 141 4.61 -9.61 -25.44
C VAL A 141 4.59 -8.18 -26.02
N GLN A 142 4.09 -8.00 -27.23
CA GLN A 142 3.94 -6.66 -27.83
C GLN A 142 3.03 -5.77 -26.99
N ARG A 143 1.91 -6.30 -26.50
CA ARG A 143 1.01 -5.56 -25.60
C ARG A 143 1.68 -5.21 -24.26
N ALA A 144 2.45 -6.12 -23.69
CA ALA A 144 3.23 -5.84 -22.49
C ALA A 144 4.21 -4.69 -22.72
N SER A 145 4.97 -4.73 -23.82
CA SER A 145 5.97 -3.71 -24.16
C SER A 145 5.36 -2.34 -24.44
N ALA A 146 4.21 -2.30 -25.11
CA ALA A 146 3.49 -1.07 -25.45
C ALA A 146 2.70 -0.47 -24.28
N GLY A 147 2.49 -1.24 -23.20
CA GLY A 147 1.70 -0.82 -22.06
C GLY A 147 2.40 0.19 -21.14
N GLU A 148 1.64 0.76 -20.23
CA GLU A 148 2.14 1.66 -19.20
C GLU A 148 2.68 0.88 -18.00
N GLY A 149 3.79 1.39 -17.41
CA GLY A 149 4.31 0.95 -16.12
C GLY A 149 3.84 1.88 -15.00
N VAL A 150 4.57 1.90 -13.89
CA VAL A 150 4.24 2.81 -12.76
C VAL A 150 5.09 4.09 -12.76
N ILE A 151 6.21 4.13 -13.49
CA ILE A 151 7.10 5.29 -13.53
C ILE A 151 6.40 6.45 -14.23
N GLY A 152 6.38 7.62 -13.57
CA GLY A 152 5.75 8.83 -14.08
C GLY A 152 4.22 8.86 -13.98
N MET A 153 3.59 7.82 -13.42
CA MET A 153 2.13 7.72 -13.33
C MET A 153 1.59 8.28 -12.01
N ASP A 154 0.64 9.18 -12.13
CA ASP A 154 -0.18 9.69 -11.01
C ASP A 154 -1.45 8.82 -10.85
N TYR A 155 -1.28 7.64 -10.24
CA TYR A 155 -2.41 6.78 -9.90
C TYR A 155 -3.18 7.25 -8.65
N VAL A 156 -2.68 8.23 -7.92
CA VAL A 156 -3.37 8.79 -6.76
C VAL A 156 -4.71 9.40 -7.18
N ARG A 157 -4.76 10.08 -8.32
CA ARG A 157 -6.01 10.68 -8.85
C ARG A 157 -7.11 9.66 -9.16
N GLU A 158 -6.74 8.40 -9.35
CA GLU A 158 -7.70 7.31 -9.65
C GLU A 158 -8.27 6.66 -8.39
N VAL A 159 -7.61 6.83 -7.23
CA VAL A 159 -7.96 6.12 -5.99
C VAL A 159 -8.34 7.04 -4.83
N THR A 160 -8.00 8.33 -4.90
CA THR A 160 -8.35 9.31 -3.86
C THR A 160 -9.85 9.49 -3.73
N THR A 161 -10.32 9.79 -2.53
CA THR A 161 -11.73 10.14 -2.30
C THR A 161 -12.11 11.41 -3.09
N PRO A 162 -13.31 11.46 -3.68
CA PRO A 162 -13.78 12.67 -4.36
C PRO A 162 -14.26 13.78 -3.41
N ASN A 163 -14.59 13.44 -2.15
CA ASN A 163 -15.17 14.35 -1.18
C ASN A 163 -14.50 14.27 0.18
N ILE A 164 -14.57 15.35 0.94
CA ILE A 164 -14.19 15.36 2.36
C ILE A 164 -15.25 14.60 3.17
N PHE A 165 -14.80 13.73 4.07
CA PHE A 165 -15.69 13.01 4.98
C PHE A 165 -15.06 12.75 6.35
N GLN A 166 -15.91 12.51 7.36
CA GLN A 166 -15.48 12.04 8.68
C GLN A 166 -15.40 10.52 8.67
N TRP A 167 -14.27 9.97 9.10
CA TRP A 167 -14.15 8.53 9.23
C TRP A 167 -14.95 8.02 10.43
N ASP A 168 -15.78 7.03 10.19
CA ASP A 168 -16.46 6.19 11.19
C ASP A 168 -17.07 7.00 12.37
N PRO A 169 -17.97 7.97 12.09
CA PRO A 169 -18.50 8.86 13.13
C PRO A 169 -19.29 8.12 14.22
N ASP A 170 -19.81 6.93 13.91
CA ASP A 170 -20.59 6.10 14.81
C ASP A 170 -19.78 4.93 15.43
N ASP A 171 -18.47 4.91 15.23
CA ASP A 171 -17.53 3.91 15.75
C ASP A 171 -17.86 2.44 15.36
N GLN A 172 -18.50 2.22 14.20
CA GLN A 172 -18.91 0.88 13.76
C GLN A 172 -17.79 0.12 13.02
N LEU A 173 -16.91 0.84 12.32
CA LEU A 173 -15.90 0.25 11.45
C LEU A 173 -14.53 0.08 12.13
N SER A 174 -14.28 0.85 13.19
CA SER A 174 -12.97 0.92 13.86
C SER A 174 -12.87 0.04 15.09
N ARG A 175 -13.97 -0.58 15.53
CA ARG A 175 -13.97 -1.51 16.67
C ARG A 175 -13.04 -2.68 16.39
N LYS A 176 -12.22 -3.00 17.38
CA LYS A 176 -11.32 -4.15 17.27
C LYS A 176 -12.14 -5.42 17.51
N TRP A 177 -12.18 -6.28 16.50
CA TRP A 177 -12.83 -7.57 16.64
C TRP A 177 -12.07 -8.50 17.60
N SER A 178 -12.77 -9.20 18.48
CA SER A 178 -12.22 -10.19 19.41
C SER A 178 -13.12 -11.39 19.54
N LEU A 179 -12.57 -12.60 19.44
CA LEU A 179 -13.27 -13.87 19.66
C LEU A 179 -13.83 -14.01 21.10
N GLN A 180 -13.17 -13.39 22.08
CA GLN A 180 -13.45 -13.61 23.51
C GLN A 180 -14.43 -12.57 24.08
N SER A 181 -14.43 -11.35 23.60
CA SER A 181 -15.13 -10.21 24.22
C SER A 181 -16.01 -9.40 23.29
N GLY A 182 -16.13 -9.81 22.02
CA GLY A 182 -16.78 -8.97 21.03
C GLY A 182 -16.03 -7.67 20.75
N ASP A 183 -16.74 -6.66 20.26
CA ASP A 183 -16.16 -5.36 19.96
C ASP A 183 -15.66 -4.63 21.20
N GLN A 184 -14.42 -4.15 21.16
CA GLN A 184 -13.87 -3.32 22.23
C GLN A 184 -14.44 -1.91 22.15
N VAL A 185 -14.66 -1.30 23.33
CA VAL A 185 -15.02 0.12 23.42
C VAL A 185 -13.83 0.97 22.97
N LEU A 186 -14.07 1.87 22.03
CA LEU A 186 -13.03 2.78 21.55
C LEU A 186 -12.78 3.91 22.57
N PRO A 187 -11.53 4.40 22.65
CA PRO A 187 -11.22 5.52 23.52
C PRO A 187 -11.94 6.80 23.04
N PRO A 188 -12.20 7.77 23.93
CA PRO A 188 -12.74 9.07 23.52
C PRO A 188 -11.79 9.76 22.54
N ILE A 189 -12.34 10.58 21.64
CA ILE A 189 -11.56 11.38 20.70
C ILE A 189 -10.80 12.44 21.49
N ARG A 190 -9.47 12.41 21.40
CA ARG A 190 -8.54 13.34 22.07
C ARG A 190 -7.94 14.35 21.09
N HIS A 191 -7.69 13.92 19.84
CA HIS A 191 -7.09 14.73 18.78
C HIS A 191 -7.92 14.64 17.51
N ARG A 192 -8.09 15.76 16.82
CA ARG A 192 -8.77 15.83 15.53
C ARG A 192 -7.73 16.08 14.45
N ILE A 193 -7.59 15.17 13.51
CA ILE A 193 -6.60 15.25 12.45
C ILE A 193 -7.25 15.31 11.07
N VAL A 194 -6.52 15.89 10.12
CA VAL A 194 -6.82 15.77 8.70
C VAL A 194 -5.90 14.73 8.09
N ALA A 195 -6.48 13.77 7.37
CA ALA A 195 -5.75 12.71 6.68
C ALA A 195 -5.94 12.85 5.17
N PHE A 196 -4.84 13.01 4.44
CA PHE A 196 -4.85 13.00 2.97
C PHE A 196 -5.02 11.58 2.47
N ASP A 197 -6.01 11.38 1.60
CA ASP A 197 -6.25 10.13 0.92
C ASP A 197 -5.46 10.07 -0.39
N TYR A 198 -4.26 9.51 -0.33
CA TYR A 198 -3.47 9.17 -1.53
C TYR A 198 -3.76 7.76 -2.07
N GLY A 199 -4.72 7.07 -1.51
CA GLY A 199 -5.05 5.66 -1.69
C GLY A 199 -4.95 4.93 -0.36
N MET A 200 -5.69 5.41 0.63
CA MET A 200 -5.56 5.03 2.04
C MET A 200 -6.16 3.66 2.32
N LYS A 201 -5.41 2.81 3.00
CA LYS A 201 -5.91 1.57 3.59
C LYS A 201 -6.81 1.85 4.79
N ARG A 202 -7.95 1.16 4.85
CA ARG A 202 -8.90 1.27 5.97
C ARG A 202 -8.27 0.96 7.32
N ASN A 203 -7.30 0.05 7.36
CA ASN A 203 -6.66 -0.30 8.63
C ASN A 203 -5.80 0.82 9.22
N ILE A 204 -5.33 1.77 8.41
CA ILE A 204 -4.71 3.01 8.89
C ILE A 204 -5.76 3.83 9.66
N LEU A 205 -6.92 4.05 9.07
CA LEU A 205 -8.02 4.80 9.68
C LEU A 205 -8.53 4.14 10.96
N ARG A 206 -8.68 2.81 10.95
CA ARG A 206 -9.03 2.02 12.14
C ARG A 206 -7.98 2.19 13.23
N SER A 207 -6.69 2.08 12.88
CA SER A 207 -5.57 2.24 13.81
C SER A 207 -5.52 3.62 14.44
N LEU A 208 -5.77 4.67 13.69
CA LEU A 208 -5.88 6.04 14.18
C LEU A 208 -7.08 6.17 15.15
N ARG A 209 -8.27 5.72 14.75
CA ARG A 209 -9.46 5.84 15.62
C ARG A 209 -9.30 5.05 16.93
N GLN A 210 -8.70 3.88 16.89
CA GLN A 210 -8.42 3.04 18.06
C GLN A 210 -7.46 3.71 19.08
N ARG A 211 -6.76 4.77 18.66
CA ARG A 211 -5.86 5.56 19.49
C ARG A 211 -6.43 6.93 19.89
N GLY A 212 -7.73 7.12 19.64
CA GLY A 212 -8.44 8.33 20.05
C GLY A 212 -8.33 9.49 19.08
N PHE A 213 -8.03 9.22 17.80
CA PHE A 213 -8.11 10.24 16.76
C PHE A 213 -9.51 10.33 16.16
N GLY A 214 -10.03 11.55 16.02
CA GLY A 214 -11.13 11.89 15.12
C GLY A 214 -10.51 12.27 13.75
N VAL A 215 -10.86 11.56 12.70
CA VAL A 215 -10.18 11.70 11.41
C VAL A 215 -11.10 12.31 10.37
N THR A 216 -10.72 13.47 9.84
CA THR A 216 -11.30 14.06 8.63
C THR A 216 -10.46 13.66 7.45
N VAL A 217 -11.01 12.86 6.54
CA VAL A 217 -10.34 12.43 5.31
C VAL A 217 -10.59 13.45 4.22
N VAL A 218 -9.53 13.86 3.53
CA VAL A 218 -9.57 14.84 2.44
C VAL A 218 -8.98 14.27 1.15
N PRO A 219 -9.46 14.75 -0.03
CA PRO A 219 -8.85 14.42 -1.32
C PRO A 219 -7.36 14.76 -1.37
N ALA A 220 -6.61 14.02 -2.18
CA ALA A 220 -5.17 14.25 -2.39
C ALA A 220 -4.82 15.66 -2.89
N THR A 221 -5.75 16.32 -3.57
CA THR A 221 -5.58 17.67 -4.16
C THR A 221 -5.97 18.80 -3.23
N THR A 222 -6.43 18.51 -2.01
CA THR A 222 -6.78 19.55 -1.01
C THR A 222 -5.56 20.39 -0.70
N THR A 223 -5.72 21.72 -0.71
CA THR A 223 -4.63 22.66 -0.49
C THR A 223 -4.28 22.83 0.99
N ALA A 224 -3.08 23.33 1.27
CA ALA A 224 -2.66 23.65 2.64
C ALA A 224 -3.60 24.65 3.34
N ALA A 225 -4.12 25.63 2.60
CA ALA A 225 -5.05 26.63 3.13
C ALA A 225 -6.38 26.00 3.55
N GLU A 226 -6.94 25.10 2.73
CA GLU A 226 -8.17 24.36 3.04
C GLU A 226 -7.99 23.46 4.26
N VAL A 227 -6.85 22.75 4.36
CA VAL A 227 -6.54 21.92 5.54
C VAL A 227 -6.44 22.78 6.81
N LEU A 228 -5.73 23.90 6.75
CA LEU A 228 -5.58 24.79 7.90
C LEU A 228 -6.91 25.44 8.32
N ALA A 229 -7.83 25.68 7.38
CA ALA A 229 -9.18 26.18 7.67
C ALA A 229 -10.02 25.16 8.48
N LEU A 230 -9.73 23.85 8.37
CA LEU A 230 -10.34 22.82 9.21
C LEU A 230 -9.79 22.78 10.64
N ASN A 231 -8.74 23.58 10.92
CA ASN A 231 -8.08 23.72 12.22
C ASN A 231 -7.76 22.36 12.90
N PRO A 232 -7.04 21.44 12.23
CA PRO A 232 -6.69 20.14 12.83
C PRO A 232 -5.59 20.27 13.88
N ASP A 233 -5.51 19.31 14.79
CA ASP A 233 -4.40 19.18 15.74
C ASP A 233 -3.13 18.62 15.05
N GLY A 234 -3.29 17.84 13.99
CA GLY A 234 -2.20 17.28 13.20
C GLY A 234 -2.65 16.86 11.79
N VAL A 235 -1.69 16.53 10.95
CA VAL A 235 -1.89 16.10 9.57
C VAL A 235 -1.30 14.71 9.34
N PHE A 236 -2.04 13.86 8.67
CA PHE A 236 -1.63 12.50 8.30
C PHE A 236 -1.54 12.37 6.77
N LEU A 237 -0.44 11.79 6.28
CA LEU A 237 -0.21 11.51 4.86
C LEU A 237 -0.25 10.00 4.64
N SER A 238 -1.23 9.53 3.87
CA SER A 238 -1.46 8.10 3.71
C SER A 238 -0.48 7.42 2.75
N ASN A 239 -0.58 6.09 2.70
CA ASN A 239 -0.04 5.26 1.62
C ASN A 239 -0.77 5.56 0.30
N GLY A 240 -0.25 5.03 -0.80
CA GLY A 240 -0.87 5.14 -2.12
C GLY A 240 -0.02 4.58 -3.25
N PRO A 241 -0.57 4.54 -4.48
CA PRO A 241 0.07 3.99 -5.67
C PRO A 241 0.89 5.00 -6.46
N GLY A 242 1.64 4.50 -7.43
CA GLY A 242 2.27 5.28 -8.49
C GLY A 242 3.68 5.77 -8.17
N ASP A 243 4.10 6.78 -8.93
CA ASP A 243 5.40 7.41 -8.79
C ASP A 243 5.28 8.67 -7.93
N PRO A 244 5.93 8.74 -6.75
CA PRO A 244 5.86 9.92 -5.90
C PRO A 244 6.32 11.21 -6.59
N LYS A 245 7.19 11.12 -7.59
CA LYS A 245 7.63 12.26 -8.41
C LYS A 245 6.50 12.87 -9.24
N ALA A 246 5.48 12.10 -9.58
CA ALA A 246 4.33 12.56 -10.36
C ALA A 246 3.31 13.38 -9.55
N LEU A 247 3.56 13.65 -8.26
CA LEU A 247 2.63 14.31 -7.33
C LEU A 247 3.10 15.72 -6.88
N PRO A 248 3.43 16.66 -7.79
CA PRO A 248 3.95 17.98 -7.41
C PRO A 248 2.96 18.77 -6.53
N TYR A 249 1.66 18.61 -6.75
CA TYR A 249 0.61 19.24 -5.93
C TYR A 249 0.67 18.76 -4.46
N ALA A 250 0.94 17.48 -4.21
CA ALA A 250 1.07 16.96 -2.86
C ALA A 250 2.34 17.49 -2.17
N HIS A 251 3.46 17.57 -2.90
CA HIS A 251 4.72 18.15 -2.39
C HIS A 251 4.55 19.62 -1.98
N GLU A 252 3.87 20.40 -2.81
CA GLU A 252 3.60 21.83 -2.55
C GLU A 252 2.69 22.01 -1.34
N THR A 253 1.60 21.25 -1.28
CA THR A 253 0.67 21.28 -0.14
C THR A 253 1.39 20.94 1.17
N VAL A 254 2.19 19.88 1.19
CA VAL A 254 2.93 19.46 2.39
C VAL A 254 3.93 20.55 2.81
N ARG A 255 4.67 21.17 1.88
CA ARG A 255 5.54 22.32 2.21
C ARG A 255 4.77 23.47 2.87
N GLY A 256 3.55 23.76 2.42
CA GLY A 256 2.68 24.78 3.02
C GLY A 256 2.19 24.44 4.42
N LEU A 257 2.22 23.15 4.83
CA LEU A 257 1.81 22.68 6.16
C LEU A 257 3.00 22.52 7.14
N MET A 258 4.23 22.39 6.64
CA MET A 258 5.43 22.23 7.45
C MET A 258 5.61 23.44 8.39
N GLY A 259 5.93 23.16 9.65
CA GLY A 259 6.08 24.17 10.71
C GLY A 259 4.77 24.76 11.21
N ARG A 260 3.62 24.36 10.65
CA ARG A 260 2.29 24.82 11.09
C ARG A 260 1.53 23.77 11.88
N LYS A 261 1.72 22.51 11.56
CA LYS A 261 1.07 21.37 12.23
C LYS A 261 2.02 20.19 12.33
N PRO A 262 1.89 19.34 13.35
CA PRO A 262 2.53 18.05 13.39
C PRO A 262 2.12 17.18 12.19
N ILE A 263 3.09 16.47 11.57
CA ILE A 263 2.84 15.65 10.39
C ILE A 263 3.40 14.24 10.59
N PHE A 264 2.58 13.22 10.28
CA PHE A 264 3.02 11.83 10.16
C PHE A 264 2.68 11.28 8.78
N GLY A 265 3.66 10.63 8.13
CA GLY A 265 3.50 10.03 6.79
C GLY A 265 3.83 8.54 6.76
N ILE A 266 3.02 7.76 6.03
CA ILE A 266 3.21 6.32 5.80
C ILE A 266 3.39 6.06 4.30
N CYS A 267 4.40 5.26 3.93
CA CYS A 267 4.68 4.75 2.60
C CYS A 267 4.75 5.87 1.55
N LEU A 268 3.73 6.10 0.72
CA LEU A 268 3.72 7.23 -0.21
C LEU A 268 3.79 8.56 0.53
N GLY A 269 3.15 8.70 1.68
CA GLY A 269 3.26 9.90 2.52
C GLY A 269 4.68 10.18 3.02
N HIS A 270 5.47 9.13 3.29
CA HIS A 270 6.89 9.24 3.59
C HIS A 270 7.68 9.76 2.36
N GLN A 271 7.39 9.25 1.17
CA GLN A 271 8.04 9.67 -0.07
C GLN A 271 7.67 11.12 -0.46
N VAL A 272 6.41 11.50 -0.27
CA VAL A 272 5.94 12.89 -0.45
C VAL A 272 6.66 13.84 0.51
N LEU A 273 6.86 13.45 1.78
CA LEU A 273 7.67 14.21 2.74
C LEU A 273 9.13 14.32 2.28
N GLY A 274 9.71 13.25 1.72
CA GLY A 274 11.06 13.29 1.14
C GLY A 274 11.19 14.39 0.09
N PHE A 275 10.22 14.51 -0.83
CA PHE A 275 10.17 15.60 -1.81
C PHE A 275 9.88 16.97 -1.18
N ALA A 276 9.01 17.04 -0.18
CA ALA A 276 8.71 18.30 0.51
C ALA A 276 9.94 18.87 1.21
N PHE A 277 10.81 18.03 1.75
CA PHE A 277 12.10 18.39 2.32
C PHE A 277 13.17 18.79 1.26
N GLY A 278 12.88 18.61 -0.03
CA GLY A 278 13.82 18.91 -1.12
C GLY A 278 14.67 17.71 -1.56
N GLY A 279 14.40 16.52 -1.03
CA GLY A 279 15.03 15.27 -1.43
C GLY A 279 14.47 14.68 -2.71
N ARG A 280 14.89 13.46 -3.03
CA ARG A 280 14.50 12.69 -4.22
C ARG A 280 14.18 11.26 -3.84
N THR A 281 13.48 10.56 -4.74
CA THR A 281 13.28 9.10 -4.68
C THR A 281 13.92 8.42 -5.89
N PHE A 282 14.15 7.12 -5.76
CA PHE A 282 14.59 6.26 -6.85
C PHE A 282 13.74 4.99 -6.91
N LYS A 283 13.63 4.42 -8.10
CA LYS A 283 12.93 3.15 -8.32
C LYS A 283 13.78 2.00 -7.80
N LEU A 284 13.20 1.18 -6.92
CA LEU A 284 13.81 -0.08 -6.50
C LEU A 284 13.74 -1.09 -7.63
N LYS A 285 14.71 -1.99 -7.70
CA LYS A 285 14.79 -3.00 -8.75
C LYS A 285 13.52 -3.84 -8.85
N PHE A 286 12.99 -4.33 -7.73
CA PHE A 286 11.77 -5.12 -7.67
C PHE A 286 10.82 -4.70 -6.54
N GLY A 287 11.20 -3.70 -5.73
CA GLY A 287 10.42 -3.19 -4.60
C GLY A 287 10.42 -4.11 -3.39
N HIS A 288 9.84 -3.63 -2.30
CA HIS A 288 9.60 -4.41 -1.08
C HIS A 288 8.11 -4.68 -0.96
N ARG A 289 7.72 -5.97 -0.95
CA ARG A 289 6.32 -6.40 -0.81
C ARG A 289 6.22 -7.68 -0.01
N GLY A 290 5.47 -7.62 1.09
CA GLY A 290 5.26 -8.74 2.01
C GLY A 290 5.43 -8.35 3.47
N GLY A 291 5.15 -9.28 4.37
CA GLY A 291 5.16 -9.07 5.83
C GLY A 291 6.43 -9.57 6.53
N ASN A 292 7.57 -9.62 5.84
CA ASN A 292 8.79 -10.26 6.34
C ASN A 292 10.06 -9.40 6.16
N GLN A 293 9.90 -8.08 6.14
CA GLN A 293 11.00 -7.13 5.94
C GLN A 293 11.58 -6.66 7.29
N PRO A 294 12.87 -6.98 7.58
CA PRO A 294 13.49 -6.55 8.82
C PRO A 294 13.95 -5.09 8.70
N VAL A 295 13.47 -4.24 9.60
CA VAL A 295 13.82 -2.82 9.66
C VAL A 295 14.45 -2.50 11.00
N LYS A 296 15.59 -1.81 10.97
CA LYS A 296 16.30 -1.36 12.17
C LYS A 296 15.99 0.10 12.45
N ASP A 297 15.56 0.38 13.68
CA ASP A 297 15.56 1.72 14.26
C ASP A 297 17.01 2.09 14.66
N LEU A 298 17.55 3.12 14.02
CA LEU A 298 18.93 3.57 14.24
C LEU A 298 19.13 4.25 15.61
N ARG A 299 18.06 4.73 16.26
CA ARG A 299 18.09 5.43 17.52
C ARG A 299 18.09 4.46 18.71
N SER A 300 17.24 3.46 18.66
CA SER A 300 17.09 2.45 19.72
C SER A 300 17.92 1.19 19.47
N GLY A 301 18.34 0.95 18.24
CA GLY A 301 19.00 -0.28 17.81
C GLY A 301 18.04 -1.47 17.67
N LYS A 302 16.75 -1.32 17.93
CA LYS A 302 15.76 -2.38 17.83
C LYS A 302 15.49 -2.75 16.36
N VAL A 303 15.12 -4.00 16.16
CA VAL A 303 14.69 -4.51 14.85
C VAL A 303 13.23 -4.93 14.94
N ALA A 304 12.43 -4.46 14.00
CA ALA A 304 11.04 -4.87 13.82
C ALA A 304 10.91 -5.65 12.49
N ILE A 305 10.02 -6.62 12.45
CA ILE A 305 9.59 -7.24 11.19
C ILE A 305 8.39 -6.44 10.69
N THR A 306 8.44 -6.00 9.44
CA THR A 306 7.50 -5.03 8.91
C THR A 306 6.76 -5.55 7.68
N ALA A 307 5.53 -5.05 7.51
CA ALA A 307 4.77 -5.18 6.28
C ALA A 307 5.14 -4.04 5.32
N GLN A 308 5.40 -4.37 4.05
CA GLN A 308 5.80 -3.39 3.04
C GLN A 308 5.08 -3.62 1.72
N ASN A 309 4.83 -2.53 1.00
CA ASN A 309 4.32 -2.53 -0.37
C ASN A 309 4.72 -1.23 -1.08
N HIS A 310 5.97 -1.15 -1.55
CA HIS A 310 6.45 0.01 -2.29
C HIS A 310 7.48 -0.35 -3.36
N GLY A 311 7.53 0.43 -4.42
CA GLY A 311 8.47 0.28 -5.53
C GLY A 311 9.51 1.39 -5.63
N PHE A 312 9.42 2.40 -4.77
CA PHE A 312 10.34 3.53 -4.70
C PHE A 312 10.86 3.70 -3.27
N ALA A 313 12.04 4.27 -3.12
CA ALA A 313 12.63 4.62 -1.83
C ALA A 313 13.21 6.04 -1.88
N VAL A 314 13.28 6.70 -0.73
CA VAL A 314 13.92 8.02 -0.58
C VAL A 314 15.43 7.84 -0.70
N ASP A 315 16.07 8.70 -1.50
CA ASP A 315 17.53 8.79 -1.64
C ASP A 315 18.13 9.53 -0.43
N PRO A 316 18.84 8.84 0.48
CA PRO A 316 19.38 9.47 1.69
C PRO A 316 20.38 10.60 1.38
N ASP A 317 21.13 10.51 0.29
CA ASP A 317 22.15 11.50 -0.09
C ASP A 317 21.53 12.80 -0.61
N SER A 318 20.23 12.79 -0.91
CA SER A 318 19.47 13.95 -1.35
C SER A 318 18.81 14.73 -0.20
N LEU A 319 18.76 14.16 1.00
CA LEU A 319 18.10 14.79 2.13
C LEU A 319 18.92 15.94 2.72
N PRO A 320 18.28 17.06 3.14
CA PRO A 320 18.97 18.16 3.79
C PRO A 320 19.39 17.79 5.23
N LYS A 321 20.31 18.58 5.80
CA LYS A 321 20.91 18.34 7.13
C LYS A 321 19.90 18.33 8.28
N GLU A 322 18.79 19.01 8.10
CA GLU A 322 17.69 19.14 9.04
C GLU A 322 16.84 17.85 9.15
N VAL A 323 17.01 16.93 8.20
CA VAL A 323 16.31 15.64 8.17
C VAL A 323 17.24 14.53 8.61
N GLU A 324 16.79 13.71 9.53
CA GLU A 324 17.50 12.53 10.06
C GLU A 324 16.83 11.26 9.54
N VAL A 325 17.62 10.35 8.99
CA VAL A 325 17.18 8.98 8.71
C VAL A 325 17.11 8.23 10.03
N THR A 326 15.94 7.71 10.36
CA THR A 326 15.66 7.04 11.64
C THR A 326 15.60 5.53 11.54
N HIS A 327 15.23 5.01 10.36
CA HIS A 327 15.05 3.57 10.14
C HIS A 327 15.67 3.16 8.80
N VAL A 328 16.25 1.95 8.75
CA VAL A 328 16.85 1.36 7.56
C VAL A 328 16.43 -0.10 7.40
N ASN A 329 16.23 -0.53 6.16
CA ASN A 329 16.01 -1.93 5.81
C ASN A 329 17.33 -2.71 5.98
N LEU A 330 17.28 -3.85 6.66
CA LEU A 330 18.47 -4.67 6.89
C LEU A 330 18.86 -5.54 5.68
N ASN A 331 17.98 -5.67 4.69
CA ASN A 331 18.29 -6.45 3.48
C ASN A 331 19.14 -5.67 2.48
N ASP A 332 18.91 -4.35 2.35
CA ASP A 332 19.56 -3.54 1.30
C ASP A 332 19.97 -2.12 1.74
N GLY A 333 19.72 -1.74 2.99
CA GLY A 333 20.11 -0.44 3.55
C GLY A 333 19.24 0.74 3.11
N THR A 334 18.13 0.51 2.43
CA THR A 334 17.22 1.59 2.02
C THR A 334 16.61 2.33 3.21
N VAL A 335 16.27 3.61 2.99
CA VAL A 335 15.61 4.45 4.01
C VAL A 335 14.21 3.93 4.28
N GLU A 336 13.95 3.64 5.55
CA GLU A 336 12.66 3.12 6.01
C GLU A 336 11.95 4.06 7.00
N GLY A 337 12.59 5.14 7.38
CA GLY A 337 12.00 6.18 8.20
C GLY A 337 12.87 7.41 8.28
N MET A 338 12.23 8.56 8.45
CA MET A 338 12.91 9.83 8.62
C MET A 338 12.11 10.77 9.54
N ARG A 339 12.80 11.76 10.11
CA ARG A 339 12.19 12.83 10.89
C ARG A 339 12.90 14.16 10.64
N HIS A 340 12.19 15.25 10.81
CA HIS A 340 12.82 16.56 10.90
C HIS A 340 13.36 16.79 12.31
N LYS A 341 14.54 17.39 12.46
CA LYS A 341 15.21 17.57 13.75
C LYS A 341 14.53 18.60 14.65
N GLU A 342 13.93 19.62 14.05
CA GLU A 342 13.31 20.77 14.75
C GLU A 342 11.79 20.76 14.64
N LEU A 343 11.25 20.44 13.43
CA LEU A 343 9.80 20.47 13.22
C LEU A 343 9.17 19.15 13.70
N PRO A 344 7.92 19.18 14.18
CA PRO A 344 7.19 17.99 14.62
C PRO A 344 6.72 17.15 13.41
N ILE A 345 7.67 16.55 12.69
CA ILE A 345 7.42 15.78 11.46
C ILE A 345 8.23 14.49 11.51
N PHE A 346 7.56 13.36 11.31
CA PHE A 346 8.22 12.07 11.08
C PHE A 346 7.44 11.20 10.09
N SER A 347 8.10 10.16 9.56
CA SER A 347 7.47 9.24 8.63
C SER A 347 8.17 7.89 8.59
N VAL A 348 7.43 6.87 8.14
CA VAL A 348 7.95 5.52 7.88
C VAL A 348 7.55 5.06 6.49
N GLN A 349 8.44 4.30 5.84
CA GLN A 349 8.23 3.76 4.50
C GLN A 349 7.32 2.52 4.51
N TYR A 350 7.36 1.76 5.58
CA TYR A 350 6.58 0.53 5.78
C TYR A 350 5.20 0.80 6.40
N HIS A 351 4.41 -0.24 6.57
CA HIS A 351 3.02 -0.19 6.99
C HIS A 351 2.84 -0.60 8.47
N PRO A 352 2.86 0.34 9.44
CA PRO A 352 2.69 0.03 10.85
C PRO A 352 1.28 -0.46 11.22
N GLU A 353 0.30 -0.23 10.35
CA GLU A 353 -1.06 -0.74 10.45
C GLU A 353 -1.16 -2.23 10.09
N ALA A 354 -0.15 -2.82 9.44
CA ALA A 354 -0.16 -4.17 8.88
C ALA A 354 -1.30 -4.38 7.86
N ALA A 355 -2.08 -5.47 8.00
CA ALA A 355 -3.20 -5.83 7.12
C ALA A 355 -2.82 -5.93 5.61
N PRO A 356 -2.09 -7.04 5.24
CA PRO A 356 -1.60 -8.09 6.12
C PRO A 356 -0.22 -7.79 6.71
N GLY A 357 0.13 -8.47 7.79
CA GLY A 357 1.48 -8.46 8.29
C GLY A 357 1.61 -8.39 9.83
N PRO A 358 2.85 -8.32 10.34
CA PRO A 358 3.14 -8.20 11.76
C PRO A 358 2.77 -6.82 12.31
N HIS A 359 2.48 -6.76 13.62
CA HIS A 359 2.05 -5.54 14.32
C HIS A 359 3.16 -4.89 15.14
N ASP A 360 4.41 -5.28 14.97
CA ASP A 360 5.58 -4.82 15.76
C ASP A 360 5.73 -3.29 15.74
N ALA A 361 5.28 -2.64 14.68
CA ALA A 361 5.42 -1.20 14.45
C ALA A 361 4.19 -0.37 14.81
N SER A 362 3.15 -0.96 15.38
CA SER A 362 1.87 -0.26 15.67
C SER A 362 2.01 0.94 16.62
N TYR A 363 3.11 1.03 17.36
CA TYR A 363 3.42 2.12 18.31
C TYR A 363 3.58 3.51 17.64
N PHE A 364 3.76 3.58 16.32
CA PHE A 364 3.86 4.87 15.62
C PHE A 364 2.59 5.71 15.70
N PHE A 365 1.45 5.07 15.82
CA PHE A 365 0.19 5.80 16.00
C PHE A 365 0.11 6.44 17.39
N GLU A 366 0.65 5.81 18.45
CA GLU A 366 0.83 6.40 19.78
C GLU A 366 1.84 7.54 19.74
N GLN A 367 2.98 7.33 19.07
CA GLN A 367 4.01 8.35 18.90
C GLN A 367 3.46 9.60 18.18
N PHE A 368 2.54 9.45 17.24
CA PHE A 368 1.88 10.59 16.60
C PHE A 368 0.98 11.37 17.57
N ALA A 369 0.24 10.67 18.44
CA ALA A 369 -0.55 11.32 19.48
C ALA A 369 0.34 12.11 20.48
N GLU A 370 1.46 11.53 20.89
CA GLU A 370 2.45 12.20 21.74
C GLU A 370 3.08 13.43 21.07
N LEU A 371 3.39 13.32 19.76
CA LEU A 371 3.92 14.43 18.98
C LEU A 371 2.95 15.61 18.95
N ILE A 372 1.66 15.35 18.72
CA ILE A 372 0.62 16.40 18.74
C ILE A 372 0.51 17.02 20.13
N ALA A 373 0.43 16.21 21.18
CA ALA A 373 0.30 16.69 22.55
C ALA A 373 1.47 17.61 22.97
N ASN A 374 2.69 17.30 22.50
CA ASN A 374 3.90 18.09 22.82
C ASN A 374 4.07 19.33 21.92
N SER A 375 3.23 19.50 20.89
CA SER A 375 3.31 20.61 19.93
C SER A 375 2.18 21.64 20.09
N SER A 376 1.30 21.41 21.05
CA SER A 376 0.10 22.24 21.35
C SER A 376 0.43 23.42 22.27
#